data_23cb70d66226f22edbe05ab9dff742f2
#
_entry.id   23cb70d66226f22edbe05ab9dff742f2
#
_cell.length_a   1.000
_cell.length_b   1.000
_cell.length_c   1.000
_cell.angle_alpha   90.00
_cell.angle_beta   90.00
_cell.angle_gamma   90.00
#
_symmetry.space_group_name_H-M   'P 1'
#
loop_
_entity.id
_entity.type
_entity.pdbx_description
1 polymer ?
#
loop_
_entity_poly.entity_id
_entity_poly.type
_entity_poly.pdbx_seq_one_letter_code
_entity_poly.pdbx_strand_id
1 'polypeptide(L)'
;MILTTGPYLEVQTESGVEAGGLDRVNDTVGLKVRVQCADWLDINRVQVLVNGRQDPRYNYTRKTHAEMFGDGVVKFDQTLNVKLSEDAHIIVVAIGEGLSLKTGFGSSGQSSSQPVAYNNPIFVDVDGGGFQPNYDTLGFPLPVKNLKVKDVEKALEKK
;
A
#
# COMPACT_ATOMS: atom_id res chain seq x y z
N MET A 1 -2.84 -11.05 4.72
CA MET A 1 -1.36 -11.18 4.90
C MET A 1 -0.75 -9.80 4.73
N ILE A 2 0.24 -9.48 5.53
CA ILE A 2 1.00 -8.23 5.49
C ILE A 2 2.45 -8.59 5.17
N LEU A 3 3.08 -7.83 4.28
CA LEU A 3 4.52 -7.89 4.02
C LEU A 3 5.17 -6.68 4.69
N THR A 4 6.19 -6.90 5.52
CA THR A 4 6.77 -5.84 6.32
C THR A 4 8.26 -6.04 6.58
N THR A 5 8.97 -4.92 6.74
CA THR A 5 10.36 -4.88 7.25
C THR A 5 10.43 -4.33 8.68
N GLY A 6 9.28 -4.18 9.37
CA GLY A 6 9.23 -3.71 10.76
C GLY A 6 7.91 -3.09 11.19
N PRO A 7 7.32 -2.13 10.45
CA PRO A 7 6.01 -1.59 10.78
C PRO A 7 4.92 -2.67 10.74
N TYR A 8 3.99 -2.62 11.69
CA TYR A 8 2.79 -3.45 11.67
C TYR A 8 1.64 -2.61 11.09
N LEU A 9 1.03 -3.09 10.01
CA LEU A 9 -0.03 -2.42 9.26
C LEU A 9 -1.33 -3.22 9.37
N GLU A 10 -2.37 -2.59 9.88
CA GLU A 10 -3.73 -3.09 9.88
C GLU A 10 -4.56 -2.30 8.88
N VAL A 11 -5.26 -3.00 7.99
CA VAL A 11 -6.17 -2.39 7.01
C VAL A 11 -7.44 -3.23 6.94
N GLN A 12 -8.56 -2.57 7.13
CA GLN A 12 -9.89 -3.14 6.91
C GLN A 12 -10.82 -2.06 6.34
N THR A 13 -11.85 -2.47 5.63
CA THR A 13 -12.91 -1.53 5.23
C THR A 13 -13.79 -1.19 6.42
N GLU A 14 -14.61 -0.15 6.32
CA GLU A 14 -15.58 0.19 7.37
C GLU A 14 -16.62 -0.92 7.59
N SER A 15 -16.92 -1.71 6.57
CA SER A 15 -17.75 -2.92 6.66
C SER A 15 -17.06 -4.12 7.34
N GLY A 16 -15.73 -4.00 7.63
CA GLY A 16 -14.94 -5.01 8.30
C GLY A 16 -14.27 -6.02 7.37
N VAL A 17 -14.22 -5.76 6.06
CA VAL A 17 -13.50 -6.62 5.12
C VAL A 17 -12.00 -6.39 5.22
N GLU A 18 -11.25 -7.47 5.40
CA GLU A 18 -9.79 -7.48 5.51
C GLU A 18 -9.09 -7.82 4.19
N ALA A 19 -7.77 -7.75 4.20
CA ALA A 19 -6.90 -8.09 3.06
C ALA A 19 -7.19 -9.49 2.50
N GLY A 20 -7.45 -9.56 1.19
CA GLY A 20 -7.85 -10.76 0.45
C GLY A 20 -9.37 -10.92 0.33
N GLY A 21 -10.16 -10.12 1.05
CA GLY A 21 -11.62 -10.13 0.97
C GLY A 21 -12.18 -9.24 -0.14
N LEU A 22 -13.49 -9.36 -0.36
CA LEU A 22 -14.27 -8.58 -1.31
C LEU A 22 -15.30 -7.74 -0.55
N ASP A 23 -15.25 -6.43 -0.71
CA ASP A 23 -16.24 -5.49 -0.22
C ASP A 23 -17.15 -5.01 -1.36
N ARG A 24 -18.35 -4.54 -1.00
CA ARG A 24 -19.31 -3.95 -1.93
C ARG A 24 -19.65 -2.56 -1.50
N VAL A 25 -19.43 -1.61 -2.39
CA VAL A 25 -19.74 -0.19 -2.18
C VAL A 25 -20.37 0.41 -3.42
N ASN A 26 -20.97 1.60 -3.30
CA ASN A 26 -21.52 2.28 -4.48
C ASN A 26 -20.43 3.04 -5.26
N ASP A 27 -19.64 3.88 -4.57
CA ASP A 27 -18.61 4.73 -5.21
C ASP A 27 -17.47 5.08 -4.28
N THR A 28 -17.58 4.82 -2.99
CA THR A 28 -16.58 5.20 -1.99
C THR A 28 -16.39 4.07 -1.00
N VAL A 29 -15.15 3.66 -0.81
CA VAL A 29 -14.75 2.73 0.24
C VAL A 29 -14.05 3.47 1.36
N GLY A 30 -14.51 3.29 2.60
CA GLY A 30 -13.85 3.74 3.81
C GLY A 30 -12.86 2.69 4.28
N LEU A 31 -11.59 3.06 4.44
CA LEU A 31 -10.50 2.20 4.89
C LEU A 31 -10.06 2.64 6.29
N LYS A 32 -10.22 1.79 7.29
CA LYS A 32 -9.58 1.95 8.60
C LYS A 32 -8.15 1.48 8.47
N VAL A 33 -7.20 2.40 8.63
CA VAL A 33 -5.77 2.15 8.47
C VAL A 33 -5.06 2.47 9.77
N ARG A 34 -4.38 1.49 10.34
CA ARG A 34 -3.57 1.65 11.54
C ARG A 34 -2.16 1.13 11.32
N VAL A 35 -1.17 1.95 11.67
CA VAL A 35 0.25 1.58 11.59
C VAL A 35 0.89 1.71 12.96
N GLN A 36 1.57 0.67 13.37
CA GLN A 36 2.31 0.61 14.63
C GLN A 36 3.77 0.24 14.36
N CYS A 37 4.68 0.86 15.10
CA CYS A 37 6.10 0.51 15.08
C CYS A 37 6.68 0.56 16.49
N ALA A 38 7.78 -0.14 16.69
CA ALA A 38 8.61 0.06 17.88
C ALA A 38 9.15 1.51 17.93
N ASP A 39 9.46 2.03 19.12
CA ASP A 39 9.87 3.43 19.33
C ASP A 39 11.12 3.84 18.54
N TRP A 40 12.01 2.89 18.24
CA TRP A 40 13.21 3.12 17.44
C TRP A 40 12.97 3.08 15.92
N LEU A 41 11.74 2.85 15.49
CA LEU A 41 11.33 2.77 14.10
C LEU A 41 10.23 3.80 13.84
N ASP A 42 10.20 4.36 12.63
CA ASP A 42 9.16 5.31 12.26
C ASP A 42 8.71 5.12 10.81
N ILE A 43 7.53 5.66 10.51
CA ILE A 43 7.02 5.87 9.17
C ILE A 43 6.63 7.33 9.00
N ASN A 44 6.77 7.85 7.79
CA ASN A 44 6.44 9.24 7.46
C ASN A 44 5.53 9.38 6.24
N ARG A 45 5.09 8.24 5.69
CA ARG A 45 4.16 8.19 4.55
C ARG A 45 3.22 7.01 4.68
N VAL A 46 1.94 7.26 4.40
CA VAL A 46 0.91 6.24 4.13
C VAL A 46 0.31 6.57 2.77
N GLN A 47 0.25 5.59 1.89
CA GLN A 47 -0.27 5.75 0.53
C GLN A 47 -1.25 4.64 0.20
N VAL A 48 -2.37 4.99 -0.43
CA VAL A 48 -3.31 4.04 -0.98
C VAL A 48 -3.07 3.90 -2.49
N LEU A 49 -2.91 2.68 -2.95
CA LEU A 49 -2.82 2.33 -4.36
C LEU A 49 -4.15 1.75 -4.81
N VAL A 50 -4.70 2.32 -5.87
CA VAL A 50 -5.93 1.84 -6.52
C VAL A 50 -5.52 1.20 -7.85
N ASN A 51 -5.84 -0.07 -8.04
CA ASN A 51 -5.41 -0.85 -9.21
C ASN A 51 -3.89 -0.77 -9.47
N GLY A 52 -3.09 -0.77 -8.37
CA GLY A 52 -1.63 -0.63 -8.43
C GLY A 52 -1.11 0.77 -8.76
N ARG A 53 -1.98 1.76 -8.95
CA ARG A 53 -1.62 3.13 -9.31
C ARG A 53 -1.62 4.06 -8.12
N GLN A 54 -0.68 4.98 -8.13
CA GLN A 54 -0.58 6.07 -7.17
C GLN A 54 -1.53 7.20 -7.56
N ASP A 55 -2.20 7.77 -6.55
CA ASP A 55 -2.97 9.00 -6.70
C ASP A 55 -2.51 9.99 -5.62
N PRO A 56 -2.13 11.23 -5.98
CA PRO A 56 -1.73 12.24 -4.99
C PRO A 56 -2.78 12.52 -3.91
N ARG A 57 -4.07 12.33 -4.21
CA ARG A 57 -5.18 12.51 -3.25
C ARG A 57 -5.13 11.53 -2.09
N TYR A 58 -4.50 10.37 -2.30
CA TYR A 58 -4.40 9.28 -1.32
C TYR A 58 -2.95 9.04 -0.86
N ASN A 59 -2.14 10.09 -0.90
CA ASN A 59 -0.75 10.10 -0.45
C ASN A 59 -0.59 11.02 0.76
N TYR A 60 -0.57 10.44 1.94
CA TYR A 60 -0.49 11.14 3.22
C TYR A 60 0.96 11.10 3.71
N THR A 61 1.55 12.25 3.98
CA THR A 61 2.92 12.34 4.52
C THR A 61 2.94 13.19 5.78
N ARG A 62 3.91 12.95 6.69
CA ARG A 62 4.11 13.82 7.85
C ARG A 62 4.34 15.29 7.45
N LYS A 63 4.82 15.54 6.23
CA LYS A 63 5.05 16.89 5.73
C LYS A 63 3.75 17.59 5.33
N THR A 64 2.80 16.87 4.75
CA THR A 64 1.56 17.43 4.20
C THR A 64 0.34 17.25 5.13
N HIS A 65 0.39 16.25 6.02
CA HIS A 65 -0.69 15.85 6.92
C HIS A 65 -0.10 15.45 8.28
N ALA A 66 0.65 16.37 8.91
CA ALA A 66 1.36 16.10 10.17
C ALA A 66 0.40 15.64 11.28
N GLU A 67 -0.81 16.17 11.30
CA GLU A 67 -1.88 15.90 12.26
C GLU A 67 -2.39 14.45 12.22
N MET A 68 -2.17 13.74 11.13
CA MET A 68 -2.57 12.33 10.97
C MET A 68 -1.54 11.34 11.54
N PHE A 69 -0.34 11.81 11.88
CA PHE A 69 0.76 10.99 12.35
C PHE A 69 1.06 11.18 13.83
N GLY A 70 1.21 10.08 14.55
CA GLY A 70 1.60 10.08 15.96
C GLY A 70 3.11 9.85 16.15
N ASP A 71 3.64 10.26 17.31
CA ASP A 71 5.05 10.08 17.69
C ASP A 71 5.28 8.85 18.59
N GLY A 72 4.20 8.27 19.14
CA GLY A 72 4.25 7.05 19.95
C GLY A 72 4.35 5.77 19.12
N VAL A 73 4.01 4.63 19.71
CA VAL A 73 3.95 3.31 19.04
C VAL A 73 2.95 3.32 17.89
N VAL A 74 1.80 3.97 18.06
CA VAL A 74 0.83 4.17 16.98
C VAL A 74 1.31 5.37 16.15
N LYS A 75 1.73 5.09 14.93
CA LYS A 75 2.26 6.10 14.01
C LYS A 75 1.20 6.69 13.10
N PHE A 76 0.14 5.96 12.84
CA PHE A 76 -0.98 6.39 12.00
C PHE A 76 -2.24 5.61 12.42
N ASP A 77 -3.37 6.29 12.55
CA ASP A 77 -4.66 5.66 12.89
C ASP A 77 -5.78 6.54 12.33
N GLN A 78 -6.24 6.23 11.11
CA GLN A 78 -7.19 7.06 10.38
C GLN A 78 -8.18 6.22 9.56
N THR A 79 -9.35 6.81 9.31
CA THR A 79 -10.27 6.33 8.28
C THR A 79 -10.07 7.15 7.02
N LEU A 80 -9.71 6.48 5.92
CA LEU A 80 -9.43 7.09 4.62
C LEU A 80 -10.54 6.76 3.64
N ASN A 81 -11.14 7.79 3.02
CA ASN A 81 -12.18 7.61 2.03
C ASN A 81 -11.59 7.60 0.62
N VAL A 82 -11.77 6.51 -0.10
CA VAL A 82 -11.28 6.31 -1.47
C VAL A 82 -12.44 6.26 -2.43
N LYS A 83 -12.51 7.22 -3.34
CA LYS A 83 -13.50 7.26 -4.41
C LYS A 83 -13.12 6.32 -5.54
N LEU A 84 -14.07 5.52 -5.99
CA LEU A 84 -13.93 4.56 -7.06
C LEU A 84 -15.02 4.81 -8.12
N SER A 85 -14.65 4.64 -9.39
CA SER A 85 -15.58 4.71 -10.53
C SER A 85 -15.84 3.36 -11.19
N GLU A 86 -15.08 2.36 -10.81
CA GLU A 86 -15.11 0.98 -11.30
C GLU A 86 -14.59 0.05 -10.22
N ASP A 87 -14.74 -1.24 -10.42
CA ASP A 87 -14.15 -2.26 -9.54
C ASP A 87 -12.66 -2.08 -9.40
N ALA A 88 -12.17 -2.22 -8.19
CA ALA A 88 -10.77 -1.95 -7.89
C ALA A 88 -10.19 -2.93 -6.86
N HIS A 89 -8.89 -3.16 -6.97
CA HIS A 89 -8.13 -3.71 -5.87
C HIS A 89 -7.33 -2.62 -5.18
N ILE A 90 -7.36 -2.63 -3.86
CA ILE A 90 -6.76 -1.59 -3.03
C ILE A 90 -5.64 -2.17 -2.19
N ILE A 91 -4.48 -1.50 -2.24
CA ILE A 91 -3.32 -1.80 -1.40
C ILE A 91 -2.95 -0.53 -0.64
N VAL A 92 -2.72 -0.67 0.65
CA VAL A 92 -2.18 0.40 1.49
C VAL A 92 -0.71 0.11 1.76
N VAL A 93 0.12 1.13 1.62
CA VAL A 93 1.56 1.08 1.87
C VAL A 93 1.92 2.09 2.94
N ALA A 94 2.60 1.65 4.00
CA ALA A 94 3.22 2.51 5.00
C ALA A 94 4.74 2.50 4.81
N ILE A 95 5.38 3.68 4.76
CA ILE A 95 6.79 3.82 4.40
C ILE A 95 7.48 4.80 5.35
N GLY A 96 8.68 4.43 5.81
CA GLY A 96 9.65 5.36 6.42
C GLY A 96 10.61 5.88 5.36
N GLU A 97 10.15 6.77 4.50
CA GLU A 97 10.92 7.32 3.40
C GLU A 97 12.15 8.10 3.89
N GLY A 98 13.34 7.73 3.40
CA GLY A 98 14.61 8.30 3.86
C GLY A 98 15.07 7.82 5.25
N LEU A 99 14.29 6.97 5.92
CA LEU A 99 14.67 6.32 7.18
C LEU A 99 15.37 4.99 6.90
N SER A 100 15.99 4.41 7.92
CA SER A 100 16.69 3.14 7.80
C SER A 100 16.37 2.21 8.96
N LEU A 101 16.58 0.92 8.75
CA LEU A 101 16.41 -0.13 9.77
C LEU A 101 17.67 -0.29 10.66
N LYS A 102 18.65 0.60 10.54
CA LYS A 102 19.97 0.47 11.18
C LYS A 102 19.91 0.26 12.68
N THR A 103 19.00 0.96 13.37
CA THR A 103 18.85 0.86 14.83
C THR A 103 18.49 -0.55 15.29
N GLY A 104 17.59 -1.24 14.55
CA GLY A 104 17.18 -2.60 14.89
C GLY A 104 18.02 -3.70 14.27
N PHE A 105 18.61 -3.44 13.09
CA PHE A 105 19.30 -4.45 12.29
C PHE A 105 20.86 -4.32 12.35
N GLY A 106 21.35 -3.27 13.00
CA GLY A 106 22.80 -3.08 13.21
C GLY A 106 23.60 -3.06 11.92
N SER A 107 24.57 -3.97 11.79
CA SER A 107 25.45 -4.11 10.63
C SER A 107 24.98 -5.15 9.60
N SER A 108 23.73 -5.65 9.71
CA SER A 108 23.22 -6.61 8.73
C SER A 108 23.07 -5.98 7.34
N GLY A 109 23.04 -6.81 6.29
CA GLY A 109 22.82 -6.35 4.91
C GLY A 109 21.49 -5.62 4.68
N GLN A 110 20.54 -5.77 5.60
CA GLN A 110 19.21 -5.12 5.52
C GLN A 110 19.16 -3.78 6.26
N SER A 111 20.21 -3.40 6.97
CA SER A 111 20.22 -2.19 7.82
C SER A 111 19.99 -0.89 7.04
N SER A 112 20.37 -0.84 5.76
CA SER A 112 20.14 0.30 4.87
C SER A 112 18.73 0.33 4.24
N SER A 113 17.94 -0.74 4.40
CA SER A 113 16.57 -0.78 3.90
C SER A 113 15.69 0.20 4.66
N GLN A 114 14.62 0.65 4.00
CA GLN A 114 13.63 1.53 4.63
C GLN A 114 12.59 0.70 5.38
N PRO A 115 12.02 1.24 6.48
CA PRO A 115 10.80 0.69 7.05
C PRO A 115 9.67 0.71 6.03
N VAL A 116 9.05 -0.44 5.77
CA VAL A 116 7.91 -0.55 4.86
C VAL A 116 6.98 -1.65 5.31
N ALA A 117 5.69 -1.42 5.15
CA ALA A 117 4.66 -2.46 5.27
C ALA A 117 3.59 -2.23 4.20
N TYR A 118 3.05 -3.32 3.66
CA TYR A 118 1.90 -3.26 2.77
C TYR A 118 1.02 -4.52 2.93
N ASN A 119 -0.28 -4.36 2.71
CA ASN A 119 -1.24 -5.44 2.80
C ASN A 119 -1.44 -6.13 1.45
N ASN A 120 -1.95 -7.36 1.48
CA ASN A 120 -2.55 -7.97 0.29
C ASN A 120 -3.76 -7.15 -0.16
N PRO A 121 -4.11 -7.15 -1.45
CA PRO A 121 -5.25 -6.38 -1.95
C PRO A 121 -6.55 -6.64 -1.18
N ILE A 122 -7.33 -5.61 -0.97
CA ILE A 122 -8.77 -5.69 -0.70
C ILE A 122 -9.44 -5.45 -2.05
N PHE A 123 -10.33 -6.34 -2.44
CA PHE A 123 -11.09 -6.21 -3.67
C PHE A 123 -12.39 -5.45 -3.38
N VAL A 124 -12.80 -4.58 -4.30
CA VAL A 124 -14.00 -3.75 -4.15
C VAL A 124 -14.84 -3.88 -5.41
N ASP A 125 -16.08 -4.30 -5.21
CA ASP A 125 -17.15 -4.40 -6.22
C ASP A 125 -18.03 -3.15 -6.09
N VAL A 126 -18.06 -2.31 -7.12
CA VAL A 126 -18.75 -1.02 -7.11
C VAL A 126 -20.17 -1.13 -7.66
N ASP A 127 -20.42 -2.04 -8.59
CA ASP A 127 -21.72 -2.18 -9.26
C ASP A 127 -22.59 -3.33 -8.70
N GLY A 128 -22.03 -4.15 -7.81
CA GLY A 128 -22.70 -5.31 -7.22
C GLY A 128 -22.77 -6.52 -8.15
N GLY A 129 -22.12 -6.47 -9.32
CA GLY A 129 -22.05 -7.56 -10.29
C GLY A 129 -21.03 -8.65 -9.96
N GLY A 130 -20.23 -8.42 -8.92
CA GLY A 130 -19.06 -9.20 -8.56
C GLY A 130 -17.78 -8.59 -9.17
N PHE A 131 -16.68 -8.68 -8.43
CA PHE A 131 -15.41 -8.06 -8.83
C PHE A 131 -14.98 -8.43 -10.26
N GLN A 132 -14.81 -7.42 -11.09
CA GLN A 132 -14.27 -7.54 -12.44
C GLN A 132 -12.92 -6.79 -12.52
N PRO A 133 -11.80 -7.48 -12.83
CA PRO A 133 -10.53 -6.80 -13.01
C PRO A 133 -10.58 -5.90 -14.23
N ASN A 134 -10.06 -4.67 -14.10
CA ASN A 134 -10.01 -3.72 -15.21
C ASN A 134 -8.94 -4.02 -16.25
N TYR A 135 -8.14 -5.09 -16.06
CA TYR A 135 -7.03 -5.50 -16.93
C TYR A 135 -5.99 -4.43 -17.22
N ASP A 136 -5.89 -3.40 -16.37
CA ASP A 136 -4.88 -2.36 -16.51
C ASP A 136 -3.47 -2.93 -16.40
N THR A 137 -2.64 -2.66 -17.38
CA THR A 137 -1.28 -3.17 -17.50
C THR A 137 -0.22 -2.22 -16.97
N LEU A 138 -0.61 -1.23 -16.13
CA LEU A 138 0.29 -0.18 -15.64
C LEU A 138 0.93 0.66 -16.77
N GLY A 139 0.34 0.67 -17.97
CA GLY A 139 0.78 1.43 -19.12
C GLY A 139 1.84 0.75 -20.00
N PHE A 140 2.19 -0.50 -19.70
CA PHE A 140 3.06 -1.32 -20.56
C PHE A 140 2.73 -2.81 -20.42
N PRO A 141 2.86 -3.59 -21.52
CA PRO A 141 2.66 -5.02 -21.44
C PRO A 141 3.78 -5.66 -20.60
N LEU A 142 3.40 -6.42 -19.58
CA LEU A 142 4.36 -7.25 -18.86
C LEU A 142 4.89 -8.34 -19.83
N PRO A 143 6.21 -8.59 -19.85
CA PRO A 143 6.81 -9.60 -20.70
C PRO A 143 6.55 -11.00 -20.11
N VAL A 144 5.26 -11.39 -20.06
CA VAL A 144 4.82 -12.68 -19.47
C VAL A 144 5.11 -13.88 -20.38
N LYS A 145 5.45 -13.64 -21.65
CA LYS A 145 5.77 -14.70 -22.62
C LYS A 145 7.24 -15.08 -22.47
N ASN A 146 7.48 -16.26 -21.93
CA ASN A 146 8.79 -16.87 -21.67
C ASN A 146 9.60 -16.38 -20.46
N LEU A 147 9.12 -15.46 -19.64
CA LEU A 147 9.69 -15.01 -18.34
C LEU A 147 11.22 -15.20 -18.16
N LYS A 148 12.01 -15.01 -19.24
CA LYS A 148 13.47 -15.00 -19.13
C LYS A 148 13.90 -13.63 -18.62
N VAL A 149 14.77 -13.60 -17.62
CA VAL A 149 15.28 -12.37 -17.01
C VAL A 149 15.75 -11.36 -18.06
N LYS A 150 16.50 -11.81 -19.07
CA LYS A 150 16.98 -10.98 -20.19
C LYS A 150 15.86 -10.34 -21.03
N ASP A 151 14.72 -10.99 -21.16
CA ASP A 151 13.59 -10.47 -21.93
C ASP A 151 12.83 -9.41 -21.11
N VAL A 152 12.79 -9.57 -19.79
CA VAL A 152 12.25 -8.61 -18.84
C VAL A 152 13.12 -7.35 -18.79
N GLU A 153 14.44 -7.51 -18.62
CA GLU A 153 15.42 -6.42 -18.62
C GLU A 153 15.32 -5.60 -19.92
N LYS A 154 15.32 -6.27 -21.06
CA LYS A 154 15.22 -5.62 -22.39
C LYS A 154 13.87 -4.92 -22.63
N ALA A 155 12.80 -5.37 -21.99
CA ALA A 155 11.50 -4.68 -22.05
C ALA A 155 11.46 -3.43 -21.17
N LEU A 156 12.20 -3.43 -20.05
CA LEU A 156 12.31 -2.29 -19.14
C LEU A 156 13.28 -1.21 -19.64
N GLU A 157 14.33 -1.58 -20.38
CA GLU A 157 15.31 -0.64 -20.97
C GLU A 157 14.74 0.18 -22.15
N LYS A 158 13.59 -0.21 -22.71
CA LYS A 158 12.95 0.49 -23.83
C LYS A 158 12.05 1.67 -23.43
N LYS A 159 12.12 2.10 -22.20
CA LYS A 159 11.53 3.33 -21.65
C LYS A 159 12.64 4.33 -21.35
#